data_f2d324fee9ce7b923a934776aeba59c2
#
_entry.id   f2d324fee9ce7b923a934776aeba59c2
#
_cell.length_a   1.000
_cell.length_b   1.000
_cell.length_c   1.000
_cell.angle_alpha   90.00
_cell.angle_beta   90.00
_cell.angle_gamma   90.00
#
_symmetry.space_group_name_H-M   'P 1'
#
loop_
_entity.id
_entity.type
_entity.pdbx_description
1 polymer ?
#
loop_
_entity_poly.entity_id
_entity_poly.type
_entity_poly.pdbx_seq_one_letter_code
_entity_poly.pdbx_strand_id
1 'polypeptide(L)'
;SRSSLPYVDLSVQALMHYLKNAHHYFLDFQLPTIRRKLLEAIDCSTDNEVTFLILKFFDGYVQELKKHMNYEDMYVFTYVENLQKGIKDENYNIDMFVRNHNHIDDKLTELKNIIIKYYPDNQKAYMMNAVLFDIYNSEKDLASHNEVEDYLFVPTVLQLEKEVSEQASTQQVEAELPKEKEEKKSSQ
;
A
#
# COMPACT_ATOMS: atom_id res chain seq x y z
N SER A 1 -27.39 -12.61 13.92
CA SER A 1 -26.65 -13.52 13.08
C SER A 1 -25.20 -13.06 12.95
N ARG A 2 -24.31 -13.75 13.67
CA ARG A 2 -22.88 -13.44 13.84
C ARG A 2 -21.97 -14.05 12.76
N SER A 3 -22.42 -14.25 11.52
CA SER A 3 -21.69 -15.11 10.59
C SER A 3 -20.87 -14.40 9.51
N SER A 4 -20.95 -13.08 9.34
CA SER A 4 -20.20 -12.36 8.32
C SER A 4 -18.86 -11.78 8.81
N LEU A 5 -18.80 -11.32 10.05
CA LEU A 5 -17.62 -10.68 10.64
C LEU A 5 -16.32 -11.50 10.55
N PRO A 6 -16.27 -12.78 10.94
CA PRO A 6 -15.00 -13.50 10.95
C PRO A 6 -14.42 -13.73 9.55
N TYR A 7 -15.26 -13.79 8.51
CA TYR A 7 -14.78 -13.98 7.14
C TYR A 7 -14.17 -12.70 6.56
N VAL A 8 -14.83 -11.55 6.78
CA VAL A 8 -14.32 -10.23 6.36
C VAL A 8 -13.00 -9.91 7.08
N ASP A 9 -12.94 -10.16 8.38
CA ASP A 9 -11.72 -9.94 9.17
C ASP A 9 -10.54 -10.77 8.68
N LEU A 10 -10.74 -12.05 8.39
CA LEU A 10 -9.70 -12.93 7.86
C LEU A 10 -9.24 -12.47 6.48
N SER A 11 -10.17 -12.01 5.62
CA SER A 11 -9.84 -11.48 4.30
C SER A 11 -9.01 -10.21 4.39
N VAL A 12 -9.37 -9.26 5.25
CA VAL A 12 -8.62 -8.01 5.47
C VAL A 12 -7.22 -8.31 6.01
N GLN A 13 -7.07 -9.20 6.99
CA GLN A 13 -5.76 -9.57 7.51
C GLN A 13 -4.87 -10.22 6.46
N ALA A 14 -5.42 -11.13 5.65
CA ALA A 14 -4.67 -11.76 4.57
C ALA A 14 -4.20 -10.73 3.53
N LEU A 15 -5.05 -9.77 3.18
CA LEU A 15 -4.70 -8.68 2.26
C LEU A 15 -3.62 -7.78 2.84
N MET A 16 -3.74 -7.34 4.10
CA MET A 16 -2.71 -6.54 4.76
C MET A 16 -1.37 -7.29 4.84
N HIS A 17 -1.39 -8.57 5.14
CA HIS A 17 -0.17 -9.38 5.17
C HIS A 17 0.48 -9.45 3.79
N TYR A 18 -0.30 -9.68 2.74
CA TYR A 18 0.19 -9.67 1.36
C TYR A 18 0.81 -8.32 0.99
N LEU A 19 0.11 -7.21 1.26
CA LEU A 19 0.58 -5.87 0.95
C LEU A 19 1.87 -5.51 1.71
N LYS A 20 1.93 -5.79 3.02
CA LYS A 20 3.15 -5.58 3.84
C LYS A 20 4.34 -6.38 3.29
N ASN A 21 4.13 -7.63 2.90
CA ASN A 21 5.18 -8.45 2.29
C ASN A 21 5.63 -7.90 0.94
N ALA A 22 4.71 -7.38 0.13
CA ALA A 22 5.04 -6.73 -1.13
C ALA A 22 5.88 -5.46 -0.91
N HIS A 23 5.52 -4.60 0.06
CA HIS A 23 6.31 -3.42 0.43
C HIS A 23 7.73 -3.79 0.83
N HIS A 24 7.89 -4.80 1.69
CA HIS A 24 9.19 -5.30 2.10
C HIS A 24 10.00 -5.82 0.91
N TYR A 25 9.38 -6.60 0.03
CA TYR A 25 10.03 -7.10 -1.17
C TYR A 25 10.52 -5.98 -2.08
N PHE A 26 9.69 -4.97 -2.37
CA PHE A 26 10.07 -3.82 -3.19
C PHE A 26 11.22 -3.02 -2.58
N LEU A 27 11.07 -2.63 -1.31
CA LEU A 27 11.98 -1.69 -0.67
C LEU A 27 13.32 -2.31 -0.26
N ASP A 28 13.33 -3.58 0.16
CA ASP A 28 14.51 -4.21 0.72
C ASP A 28 15.25 -5.14 -0.26
N PHE A 29 14.58 -5.60 -1.33
CA PHE A 29 15.19 -6.53 -2.28
C PHE A 29 15.19 -6.01 -3.72
N GLN A 30 14.05 -5.67 -4.28
CA GLN A 30 13.93 -5.39 -5.70
C GLN A 30 14.61 -4.07 -6.08
N LEU A 31 14.25 -2.97 -5.42
CA LEU A 31 14.84 -1.66 -5.72
C LEU A 31 16.32 -1.57 -5.40
N PRO A 32 16.84 -2.09 -4.26
CA PRO A 32 18.27 -2.16 -4.03
C PRO A 32 19.03 -2.98 -5.07
N THR A 33 18.42 -4.07 -5.57
CA THR A 33 19.02 -4.89 -6.63
C THR A 33 19.12 -4.12 -7.95
N ILE A 34 18.07 -3.41 -8.34
CA ILE A 34 18.07 -2.55 -9.54
C ILE A 34 19.13 -1.45 -9.40
N ARG A 35 19.20 -0.80 -8.23
CA ARG A 35 20.19 0.24 -7.96
C ARG A 35 21.63 -0.26 -8.13
N ARG A 36 21.94 -1.43 -7.58
CA ARG A 36 23.25 -2.05 -7.72
C ARG A 36 23.60 -2.33 -9.17
N LYS A 37 22.69 -2.96 -9.92
CA LYS A 37 22.88 -3.23 -11.35
C LYS A 37 23.01 -1.94 -12.17
N LEU A 38 22.26 -0.91 -11.81
CA LEU A 38 22.35 0.40 -12.46
C LEU A 38 23.73 1.02 -12.24
N LEU A 39 24.28 0.97 -11.02
CA LEU A 39 25.64 1.43 -10.71
C LEU A 39 26.72 0.66 -11.48
N GLU A 40 26.54 -0.65 -11.66
CA GLU A 40 27.45 -1.48 -12.44
C GLU A 40 27.37 -1.17 -13.94
N ALA A 41 26.18 -0.86 -14.45
CA ALA A 41 25.96 -0.54 -15.86
C ALA A 41 26.43 0.87 -16.25
N ILE A 42 26.37 1.80 -15.30
CA ILE A 42 26.81 3.17 -15.50
C ILE A 42 28.30 3.26 -15.24
N ASP A 43 29.04 3.86 -16.18
CA ASP A 43 30.48 4.12 -15.99
C ASP A 43 30.65 5.39 -15.15
N CYS A 44 30.80 5.20 -13.83
CA CYS A 44 31.06 6.30 -12.90
C CYS A 44 32.46 6.91 -13.02
N SER A 45 33.33 6.35 -13.87
CA SER A 45 34.68 6.89 -14.11
C SER A 45 34.71 8.07 -15.09
N THR A 46 33.64 8.22 -15.87
CA THR A 46 33.44 9.37 -16.76
C THR A 46 32.53 10.38 -16.04
N ASP A 47 32.94 11.62 -16.00
CA ASP A 47 32.16 12.76 -15.46
C ASP A 47 30.99 13.02 -16.41
N ASN A 48 29.97 12.14 -16.32
CA ASN A 48 28.83 12.14 -17.21
C ASN A 48 27.59 12.65 -16.46
N GLU A 49 27.16 13.85 -16.81
CA GLU A 49 25.95 14.50 -16.26
C GLU A 49 24.71 13.59 -16.36
N VAL A 50 24.59 12.80 -17.44
CA VAL A 50 23.49 11.88 -17.66
C VAL A 50 23.49 10.74 -16.64
N THR A 51 24.65 10.18 -16.32
CA THR A 51 24.80 9.14 -15.29
C THR A 51 24.30 9.64 -13.94
N PHE A 52 24.76 10.85 -13.55
CA PHE A 52 24.33 11.47 -12.30
C PHE A 52 22.83 11.74 -12.29
N LEU A 53 22.27 12.20 -13.41
CA LEU A 53 20.84 12.47 -13.54
C LEU A 53 19.99 11.20 -13.37
N ILE A 54 20.39 10.10 -14.01
CA ILE A 54 19.70 8.80 -13.91
C ILE A 54 19.68 8.31 -12.46
N LEU A 55 20.84 8.33 -11.79
CA LEU A 55 20.94 7.90 -10.39
C LEU A 55 20.10 8.78 -9.46
N LYS A 56 20.17 10.09 -9.63
CA LYS A 56 19.38 11.05 -8.85
C LYS A 56 17.88 10.83 -9.04
N PHE A 57 17.46 10.58 -10.27
CA PHE A 57 16.05 10.30 -10.58
C PHE A 57 15.60 8.98 -9.93
N PHE A 58 16.40 7.93 -10.05
CA PHE A 58 16.12 6.65 -9.43
C PHE A 58 16.03 6.76 -7.90
N ASP A 59 17.02 7.38 -7.26
CA ASP A 59 17.03 7.56 -5.81
C ASP A 59 15.84 8.41 -5.33
N GLY A 60 15.45 9.43 -6.09
CA GLY A 60 14.25 10.22 -5.83
C GLY A 60 12.97 9.39 -5.90
N TYR A 61 12.85 8.54 -6.91
CA TYR A 61 11.74 7.59 -7.03
C TYR A 61 11.66 6.64 -5.83
N VAL A 62 12.78 6.04 -5.44
CA VAL A 62 12.85 5.13 -4.28
C VAL A 62 12.39 5.82 -3.00
N GLN A 63 12.80 7.08 -2.78
CA GLN A 63 12.39 7.85 -1.60
C GLN A 63 10.87 8.11 -1.57
N GLU A 64 10.27 8.44 -2.70
CA GLU A 64 8.83 8.65 -2.78
C GLU A 64 8.06 7.37 -2.56
N LEU A 65 8.46 6.26 -3.19
CA LEU A 65 7.84 4.96 -2.98
C LEU A 65 7.96 4.50 -1.52
N LYS A 66 9.13 4.69 -0.91
CA LYS A 66 9.34 4.39 0.51
C LYS A 66 8.42 5.22 1.42
N LYS A 67 8.26 6.50 1.12
CA LYS A 67 7.35 7.37 1.87
C LYS A 67 5.90 6.90 1.74
N HIS A 68 5.49 6.53 0.54
CA HIS A 68 4.16 6.03 0.23
C HIS A 68 3.85 4.73 0.99
N MET A 69 4.67 3.70 0.81
CA MET A 69 4.49 2.41 1.47
C MET A 69 4.59 2.49 3.01
N ASN A 70 5.47 3.33 3.54
CA ASN A 70 5.53 3.58 4.98
C ASN A 70 4.26 4.26 5.52
N TYR A 71 3.65 5.15 4.75
CA TYR A 71 2.36 5.74 5.12
C TYR A 71 1.28 4.67 5.22
N GLU A 72 1.21 3.76 4.28
CA GLU A 72 0.26 2.66 4.30
C GLU A 72 0.49 1.73 5.48
N ASP A 73 1.73 1.29 5.70
CA ASP A 73 2.08 0.41 6.81
C ASP A 73 1.78 1.01 8.19
N MET A 74 2.06 2.29 8.37
CA MET A 74 1.96 2.95 9.68
C MET A 74 0.57 3.54 9.97
N TYR A 75 -0.12 4.05 8.96
CA TYR A 75 -1.39 4.75 9.16
C TYR A 75 -2.58 3.95 8.65
N VAL A 76 -2.55 3.52 7.39
CA VAL A 76 -3.70 2.85 6.78
C VAL A 76 -3.95 1.48 7.42
N PHE A 77 -2.92 0.66 7.56
CA PHE A 77 -3.09 -0.66 8.16
C PHE A 77 -3.38 -0.59 9.66
N THR A 78 -2.80 0.38 10.38
CA THR A 78 -3.16 0.61 11.79
C THR A 78 -4.62 1.05 11.93
N TYR A 79 -5.12 1.88 11.04
CA TYR A 79 -6.53 2.25 10.99
C TYR A 79 -7.42 1.00 10.82
N VAL A 80 -7.08 0.13 9.88
CA VAL A 80 -7.85 -1.11 9.64
C VAL A 80 -7.78 -2.06 10.84
N GLU A 81 -6.62 -2.21 11.49
CA GLU A 81 -6.47 -2.99 12.72
C GLU A 81 -7.34 -2.46 13.86
N ASN A 82 -7.53 -1.15 13.95
CA ASN A 82 -8.45 -0.53 14.92
C ASN A 82 -9.91 -0.79 14.56
N LEU A 83 -10.29 -0.71 13.29
CA LEU A 83 -11.64 -1.07 12.84
C LEU A 83 -11.99 -2.52 13.19
N GLN A 84 -11.06 -3.46 13.05
CA GLN A 84 -11.25 -4.87 13.44
C GLN A 84 -11.53 -5.03 14.94
N LYS A 85 -11.06 -4.11 15.77
CA LYS A 85 -11.36 -4.04 17.21
C LYS A 85 -12.66 -3.28 17.52
N GLY A 86 -13.38 -2.84 16.49
CA GLY A 86 -14.59 -2.01 16.63
C GLY A 86 -14.31 -0.54 16.99
N ILE A 87 -13.07 -0.09 16.83
CA ILE A 87 -12.64 1.29 17.11
C ILE A 87 -12.71 2.07 15.79
N LYS A 88 -13.65 3.02 15.73
CA LYS A 88 -13.81 3.92 14.58
C LYS A 88 -13.04 5.21 14.81
N ASP A 89 -12.30 5.67 13.79
CA ASP A 89 -11.74 7.02 13.77
C ASP A 89 -12.76 7.97 13.12
N GLU A 90 -13.11 9.06 13.79
CA GLU A 90 -14.05 10.06 13.28
C GLU A 90 -13.42 10.98 12.23
N ASN A 91 -12.09 11.06 12.20
CA ASN A 91 -11.33 11.96 11.35
C ASN A 91 -10.68 11.27 10.15
N TYR A 92 -10.79 9.93 10.05
CA TYR A 92 -10.19 9.16 8.97
C TYR A 92 -11.14 8.08 8.48
N ASN A 93 -11.15 7.87 7.17
CA ASN A 93 -11.82 6.76 6.51
C ASN A 93 -11.02 6.33 5.28
N ILE A 94 -11.34 5.16 4.73
CA ILE A 94 -10.61 4.61 3.59
C ILE A 94 -10.76 5.46 2.31
N ASP A 95 -11.83 6.23 2.15
CA ASP A 95 -11.99 7.16 1.03
C ASP A 95 -10.91 8.25 1.02
N MET A 96 -10.37 8.62 2.19
CA MET A 96 -9.24 9.56 2.28
C MET A 96 -7.96 8.94 1.72
N PHE A 97 -7.74 7.66 1.97
CA PHE A 97 -6.66 6.91 1.33
C PHE A 97 -6.82 6.92 -0.19
N VAL A 98 -7.99 6.54 -0.69
CA VAL A 98 -8.26 6.50 -2.15
C VAL A 98 -8.01 7.85 -2.82
N ARG A 99 -8.44 8.95 -2.22
CA ARG A 99 -8.24 10.31 -2.79
C ARG A 99 -6.77 10.75 -2.81
N ASN A 100 -5.97 10.25 -1.87
CA ASN A 100 -4.57 10.61 -1.72
C ASN A 100 -3.62 9.54 -2.30
N HIS A 101 -4.16 8.41 -2.72
CA HIS A 101 -3.42 7.33 -3.33
C HIS A 101 -2.98 7.75 -4.74
N ASN A 102 -1.77 8.28 -4.84
CA ASN A 102 -1.15 8.63 -6.10
C ASN A 102 -0.40 7.41 -6.62
N HIS A 103 -0.71 6.99 -7.83
CA HIS A 103 0.06 5.98 -8.53
C HIS A 103 1.45 6.53 -8.86
N ILE A 104 2.48 5.98 -8.22
CA ILE A 104 3.89 6.37 -8.42
C ILE A 104 4.47 5.71 -9.67
N ASP A 105 3.68 4.90 -10.36
CA ASP A 105 4.06 4.07 -11.50
C ASP A 105 4.63 4.88 -12.67
N ASP A 106 4.11 6.08 -12.91
CA ASP A 106 4.53 6.95 -14.02
C ASP A 106 6.03 7.30 -13.96
N LYS A 107 6.61 7.34 -12.76
CA LYS A 107 8.03 7.68 -12.57
C LYS A 107 8.97 6.55 -12.99
N LEU A 108 8.59 5.29 -12.82
CA LEU A 108 9.39 4.17 -13.37
C LEU A 108 9.37 4.17 -14.88
N THR A 109 8.21 4.47 -15.47
CA THR A 109 8.08 4.64 -16.93
C THR A 109 8.96 5.78 -17.43
N GLU A 110 8.99 6.90 -16.73
CA GLU A 110 9.85 8.04 -17.07
C GLU A 110 11.34 7.69 -16.94
N LEU A 111 11.75 7.02 -15.87
CA LEU A 111 13.12 6.53 -15.69
C LEU A 111 13.54 5.60 -16.83
N LYS A 112 12.69 4.66 -17.20
CA LYS A 112 12.92 3.74 -18.31
C LYS A 112 13.12 4.50 -19.63
N ASN A 113 12.31 5.51 -19.91
CA ASN A 113 12.43 6.34 -21.10
C ASN A 113 13.71 7.17 -21.10
N ILE A 114 14.14 7.69 -19.96
CA ILE A 114 15.43 8.39 -19.83
C ILE A 114 16.60 7.43 -20.13
N ILE A 115 16.59 6.23 -19.55
CA ILE A 115 17.63 5.22 -19.79
C ILE A 115 17.66 4.85 -21.28
N ILE A 116 16.52 4.61 -21.93
CA ILE A 116 16.45 4.25 -23.35
C ILE A 116 16.98 5.39 -24.22
N LYS A 117 16.61 6.64 -23.92
CA LYS A 117 17.04 7.81 -24.67
C LYS A 117 18.54 8.03 -24.64
N TYR A 118 19.15 7.75 -23.48
CA TYR A 118 20.59 7.94 -23.26
C TYR A 118 21.33 6.60 -23.16
N TYR A 119 20.79 5.60 -23.86
CA TYR A 119 21.34 4.25 -23.85
C TYR A 119 22.81 4.25 -24.32
N PRO A 120 23.73 3.64 -23.54
CA PRO A 120 25.14 3.63 -23.89
C PRO A 120 25.41 2.74 -25.10
N ASP A 121 26.05 3.30 -26.10
CA ASP A 121 26.58 2.53 -27.25
C ASP A 121 27.98 2.01 -26.94
N ASN A 122 28.07 1.13 -25.94
CA ASN A 122 29.33 0.60 -25.48
C ASN A 122 29.24 -0.87 -25.01
N GLN A 123 30.34 -1.41 -24.53
CA GLN A 123 30.46 -2.80 -24.05
C GLN A 123 29.52 -3.12 -22.85
N LYS A 124 28.97 -2.11 -22.18
CA LYS A 124 28.05 -2.28 -21.02
C LYS A 124 26.58 -2.30 -21.40
N ALA A 125 26.23 -2.25 -22.70
CA ALA A 125 24.87 -2.27 -23.19
C ALA A 125 24.06 -3.47 -22.63
N TYR A 126 24.69 -4.64 -22.50
CA TYR A 126 24.01 -5.82 -21.94
C TYR A 126 23.65 -5.65 -20.45
N MET A 127 24.46 -4.93 -19.66
CA MET A 127 24.15 -4.62 -18.26
C MET A 127 22.94 -3.69 -18.18
N MET A 128 22.87 -2.69 -19.05
CA MET A 128 21.76 -1.76 -19.10
C MET A 128 20.47 -2.45 -19.56
N ASN A 129 20.55 -3.44 -20.46
CA ASN A 129 19.40 -4.30 -20.80
C ASN A 129 18.87 -5.06 -19.56
N ALA A 130 19.76 -5.59 -18.72
CA ALA A 130 19.33 -6.26 -17.49
C ALA A 130 18.64 -5.29 -16.51
N VAL A 131 19.13 -4.05 -16.40
CA VAL A 131 18.48 -3.00 -15.60
C VAL A 131 17.09 -2.66 -16.15
N LEU A 132 16.97 -2.45 -17.46
CA LEU A 132 15.68 -2.16 -18.11
C LEU A 132 14.67 -3.30 -17.92
N PHE A 133 15.11 -4.54 -18.01
CA PHE A 133 14.28 -5.71 -17.76
C PHE A 133 13.77 -5.76 -16.32
N ASP A 134 14.63 -5.50 -15.34
CA ASP A 134 14.25 -5.46 -13.93
C ASP A 134 13.27 -4.30 -13.64
N ILE A 135 13.48 -3.11 -14.24
CA ILE A 135 12.55 -1.98 -14.14
C ILE A 135 11.19 -2.35 -14.72
N TYR A 136 11.15 -2.98 -15.89
CA TYR A 136 9.91 -3.43 -16.51
C TYR A 136 9.15 -4.44 -15.63
N ASN A 137 9.85 -5.38 -15.02
CA ASN A 137 9.23 -6.33 -14.09
C ASN A 137 8.71 -5.61 -12.82
N SER A 138 9.47 -4.64 -12.30
CA SER A 138 9.03 -3.83 -11.16
C SER A 138 7.77 -3.02 -11.46
N GLU A 139 7.67 -2.41 -12.64
CA GLU A 139 6.43 -1.72 -13.06
C GLU A 139 5.23 -2.68 -13.03
N LYS A 140 5.43 -3.88 -13.54
CA LYS A 140 4.38 -4.90 -13.61
C LYS A 140 3.94 -5.39 -12.23
N ASP A 141 4.91 -5.65 -11.36
CA ASP A 141 4.64 -6.09 -9.98
C ASP A 141 3.96 -4.98 -9.19
N LEU A 142 4.37 -3.72 -9.35
CA LEU A 142 3.76 -2.57 -8.68
C LEU A 142 2.33 -2.33 -9.18
N ALA A 143 2.08 -2.45 -10.50
CA ALA A 143 0.74 -2.36 -11.04
C ALA A 143 -0.20 -3.43 -10.46
N SER A 144 0.27 -4.67 -10.34
CA SER A 144 -0.50 -5.75 -9.69
C SER A 144 -0.73 -5.48 -8.20
N HIS A 145 0.22 -4.89 -7.50
CA HIS A 145 0.07 -4.45 -6.12
C HIS A 145 -1.04 -3.40 -5.98
N ASN A 146 -1.02 -2.36 -6.82
CA ASN A 146 -2.05 -1.32 -6.84
C ASN A 146 -3.44 -1.89 -7.17
N GLU A 147 -3.52 -2.87 -8.08
CA GLU A 147 -4.79 -3.57 -8.36
C GLU A 147 -5.34 -4.30 -7.14
N VAL A 148 -4.49 -4.93 -6.33
CA VAL A 148 -4.91 -5.57 -5.07
C VAL A 148 -5.42 -4.54 -4.08
N GLU A 149 -4.78 -3.37 -3.98
CA GLU A 149 -5.26 -2.28 -3.13
C GLU A 149 -6.61 -1.75 -3.59
N ASP A 150 -6.73 -1.39 -4.85
CA ASP A 150 -7.92 -0.72 -5.38
C ASP A 150 -9.14 -1.66 -5.47
N TYR A 151 -8.94 -2.90 -5.90
CA TYR A 151 -10.04 -3.82 -6.21
C TYR A 151 -10.35 -4.84 -5.12
N LEU A 152 -9.43 -5.07 -4.18
CA LEU A 152 -9.63 -6.03 -3.10
C LEU A 152 -9.56 -5.37 -1.72
N PHE A 153 -8.49 -4.66 -1.40
CA PHE A 153 -8.27 -4.10 -0.07
C PHE A 153 -9.28 -2.98 0.25
N VAL A 154 -9.38 -1.96 -0.58
CA VAL A 154 -10.29 -0.83 -0.37
C VAL A 154 -11.76 -1.27 -0.24
N PRO A 155 -12.33 -2.08 -1.15
CA PRO A 155 -13.71 -2.56 -1.01
C PRO A 155 -13.95 -3.37 0.27
N THR A 156 -12.97 -4.17 0.70
CA THR A 156 -13.07 -4.97 1.92
C THR A 156 -13.06 -4.08 3.17
N VAL A 157 -12.23 -3.04 3.19
CA VAL A 157 -12.20 -2.07 4.30
C VAL A 157 -13.49 -1.24 4.33
N LEU A 158 -14.03 -0.81 3.19
CA LEU A 158 -15.33 -0.13 3.12
C LEU A 158 -16.46 -0.97 3.72
N GLN A 159 -16.45 -2.27 3.47
CA GLN A 159 -17.42 -3.18 4.06
C GLN A 159 -17.24 -3.26 5.58
N LEU A 160 -16.01 -3.35 6.06
CA LEU A 160 -15.70 -3.37 7.50
C LEU A 160 -16.13 -2.05 8.19
N GLU A 161 -15.92 -0.89 7.56
CA GLU A 161 -16.39 0.41 8.08
C GLU A 161 -17.91 0.44 8.27
N LYS A 162 -18.68 -0.13 7.33
CA LYS A 162 -20.14 -0.22 7.45
C LYS A 162 -20.55 -1.11 8.61
N GLU A 163 -19.96 -2.28 8.74
CA GLU A 163 -20.28 -3.24 9.80
C GLU A 163 -19.99 -2.66 11.19
N VAL A 164 -18.87 -1.97 11.38
CA VAL A 164 -18.52 -1.30 12.63
C VAL A 164 -19.51 -0.17 12.95
N SER A 165 -19.93 0.60 11.94
CA SER A 165 -20.91 1.69 12.11
C SER A 165 -22.30 1.17 12.50
N GLU A 166 -22.76 0.08 11.91
CA GLU A 166 -24.03 -0.55 12.21
C GLU A 166 -24.06 -1.13 13.63
N GLN A 167 -22.96 -1.75 14.07
CA GLN A 167 -22.83 -2.28 15.44
C GLN A 167 -22.87 -1.16 16.49
N ALA A 168 -22.19 -0.05 16.26
CA ALA A 168 -22.21 1.11 17.15
C ALA A 168 -23.64 1.67 17.29
N SER A 169 -24.39 1.77 16.18
CA SER A 169 -25.77 2.26 16.17
C SER A 169 -26.71 1.31 16.92
N THR A 170 -26.54 0.01 16.80
CA THR A 170 -27.35 -0.99 17.49
C THR A 170 -27.12 -0.96 18.99
N GLN A 171 -25.87 -0.81 19.44
CA GLN A 171 -25.52 -0.72 20.84
C GLN A 171 -26.07 0.55 21.51
N GLN A 172 -26.13 1.68 20.79
CA GLN A 172 -26.75 2.91 21.28
C GLN A 172 -28.26 2.75 21.48
N VAL A 173 -28.96 2.12 20.52
CA VAL A 173 -30.39 1.88 20.63
C VAL A 173 -30.72 0.92 21.78
N GLU A 174 -29.92 -0.13 22.00
CA GLU A 174 -30.10 -1.05 23.13
C GLU A 174 -29.83 -0.38 24.48
N ALA A 175 -28.90 0.57 24.56
CA ALA A 175 -28.58 1.33 25.77
C ALA A 175 -29.64 2.37 26.13
N GLU A 176 -30.42 2.87 25.15
CA GLU A 176 -31.48 3.85 25.33
C GLU A 176 -32.87 3.21 25.62
N LEU A 177 -32.99 1.89 25.47
CA LEU A 177 -34.24 1.19 25.83
C LEU A 177 -34.46 1.25 27.35
N PRO A 178 -35.66 1.73 27.83
CA PRO A 178 -35.95 1.78 29.25
C PRO A 178 -35.92 0.36 29.83
N LYS A 179 -35.10 0.13 30.84
CA LYS A 179 -35.17 -1.09 31.65
C LYS A 179 -36.57 -1.12 32.28
N GLU A 180 -37.48 -1.90 31.75
CA GLU A 180 -38.76 -2.17 32.39
C GLU A 180 -38.49 -2.66 33.81
N LYS A 181 -38.98 -1.90 34.77
CA LYS A 181 -38.92 -2.24 36.18
C LYS A 181 -39.62 -3.55 36.39
N GLU A 182 -38.92 -4.59 36.76
CA GLU A 182 -39.49 -5.70 37.51
C GLU A 182 -39.99 -5.17 38.86
N GLU A 183 -41.20 -4.63 38.86
CA GLU A 183 -41.92 -4.38 40.11
C GLU A 183 -42.34 -5.71 40.69
N LYS A 184 -41.70 -6.02 41.80
CA LYS A 184 -42.04 -7.02 42.79
C LYS A 184 -43.56 -7.16 42.98
N LYS A 185 -44.09 -8.30 42.69
CA LYS A 185 -45.25 -8.82 43.46
C LYS A 185 -44.72 -9.67 44.59
N SER A 186 -44.43 -9.03 45.70
CA SER A 186 -44.46 -9.67 47.02
C SER A 186 -45.58 -9.01 47.76
N SER A 187 -46.69 -9.68 47.89
CA SER A 187 -47.61 -9.58 49.06
C SER A 187 -48.76 -10.53 48.88
N GLN A 188 -48.81 -11.55 49.53
CA GLN A 188 -49.74 -12.15 50.45
C GLN A 188 -49.63 -13.65 50.48
#